data_142a301ef963223d7a7a7d3eabd7126a
#
_entry.id   142a301ef963223d7a7a7d3eabd7126a
#
_cell.length_a   1.000
_cell.length_b   1.000
_cell.length_c   1.000
_cell.angle_alpha   90.00
_cell.angle_beta   90.00
_cell.angle_gamma   90.00
#
_symmetry.space_group_name_H-M   'P 1'
#
loop_
_entity.id
_entity.type
_entity.pdbx_description
1 polymer ?
#
loop_
_entity_poly.entity_id
_entity_poly.type
_entity_poly.pdbx_seq_one_letter_code
_entity_poly.pdbx_strand_id
1 'polypeptide(L)'
;MNEHKPSLLESESTGGDIAGGGFDFQRNLILNKIPYWLSFEGFTSLIWESIGDIEVKFFVPGKGMIIEAIEAKNHNMTPAKFWEEIERFKTMDKGSPGTYRWFTLSCTGVSD
;
A
#
# COMPACT_ATOMS: atom_id res chain seq x y z
N MET A 1 12.14 7.55 -29.82
CA MET A 1 11.69 7.44 -29.29
C MET A 1 11.41 7.91 -28.36
N ASN A 2 11.14 8.00 -28.14
CA ASN A 2 10.94 8.30 -27.34
C ASN A 2 10.93 7.98 -26.36
N GLU A 3 11.51 8.47 -25.93
CA GLU A 3 11.69 7.84 -24.94
C GLU A 3 10.78 8.03 -23.95
N HIS A 4 10.03 7.22 -23.75
CA HIS A 4 8.98 7.24 -22.78
C HIS A 4 9.54 6.83 -21.44
N LYS A 5 9.35 7.64 -20.44
CA LYS A 5 9.82 7.30 -19.10
C LYS A 5 8.70 6.69 -18.31
N PRO A 6 8.95 5.58 -17.64
CA PRO A 6 7.91 4.98 -16.80
C PRO A 6 7.50 5.92 -15.68
N SER A 7 6.26 5.83 -15.29
CA SER A 7 5.75 6.55 -14.15
C SER A 7 5.15 5.55 -13.17
N LEU A 8 4.84 6.03 -11.98
CA LEU A 8 4.21 5.18 -10.98
C LEU A 8 2.84 4.69 -11.42
N LEU A 9 2.23 5.36 -12.38
CA LEU A 9 0.90 4.99 -12.83
C LEU A 9 0.90 4.11 -14.06
N GLU A 10 2.05 3.72 -14.52
CA GLU A 10 2.15 2.91 -15.72
C GLU A 10 2.77 1.58 -15.40
N SER A 11 2.36 0.57 -16.10
CA SER A 11 2.80 -0.79 -15.84
C SER A 11 3.71 -1.30 -16.93
N GLU A 12 4.59 -0.47 -17.38
CA GLU A 12 5.44 -0.91 -18.48
C GLU A 12 6.72 -1.57 -18.03
N SER A 13 7.00 -1.59 -16.74
CA SER A 13 8.19 -2.31 -16.30
C SER A 13 7.98 -3.79 -16.52
N THR A 14 9.08 -4.49 -16.72
CA THR A 14 9.00 -5.91 -16.94
C THR A 14 8.32 -6.64 -15.82
N GLY A 15 8.70 -6.29 -14.59
CA GLY A 15 8.03 -6.86 -13.45
C GLY A 15 6.57 -6.52 -13.44
N GLY A 16 6.24 -5.31 -13.88
CA GLY A 16 4.86 -4.89 -13.95
C GLY A 16 4.06 -5.70 -14.94
N ASP A 17 4.66 -6.07 -16.04
CA ASP A 17 3.94 -6.87 -17.03
C ASP A 17 3.62 -8.25 -16.50
N ILE A 18 4.58 -8.88 -15.85
CA ILE A 18 4.36 -10.19 -15.30
C ILE A 18 3.34 -10.15 -14.20
N ALA A 19 3.42 -9.15 -13.38
CA ALA A 19 2.50 -8.95 -12.29
C ALA A 19 1.51 -7.84 -12.62
N GLY A 20 1.17 -7.69 -13.90
CA GLY A 20 0.38 -6.55 -14.35
C GLY A 20 -0.92 -6.38 -13.61
N GLY A 21 -1.61 -7.49 -13.34
CA GLY A 21 -2.84 -7.42 -12.58
C GLY A 21 -2.60 -6.86 -11.19
N GLY A 22 -1.49 -7.25 -10.56
CA GLY A 22 -1.15 -6.76 -9.23
C GLY A 22 -0.81 -5.28 -9.25
N PHE A 23 -0.03 -4.86 -10.24
CA PHE A 23 0.33 -3.46 -10.36
C PHE A 23 -0.90 -2.60 -10.62
N ASP A 24 -1.77 -3.03 -11.52
CA ASP A 24 -2.99 -2.31 -11.82
C ASP A 24 -3.92 -2.25 -10.61
N PHE A 25 -3.99 -3.33 -9.86
CA PHE A 25 -4.79 -3.37 -8.65
C PHE A 25 -4.29 -2.32 -7.65
N GLN A 26 -2.97 -2.26 -7.46
CA GLN A 26 -2.37 -1.28 -6.56
C GLN A 26 -2.61 0.14 -7.04
N ARG A 27 -2.41 0.38 -8.35
CA ARG A 27 -2.64 1.69 -8.92
C ARG A 27 -4.07 2.16 -8.70
N ASN A 28 -5.02 1.29 -8.96
CA ASN A 28 -6.43 1.64 -8.79
C ASN A 28 -6.76 1.89 -7.32
N LEU A 29 -6.19 1.11 -6.43
CA LEU A 29 -6.36 1.33 -5.01
C LEU A 29 -5.86 2.71 -4.61
N ILE A 30 -4.65 3.08 -5.06
CA ILE A 30 -4.08 4.36 -4.75
C ILE A 30 -4.95 5.49 -5.28
N LEU A 31 -5.35 5.39 -6.56
CA LEU A 31 -6.16 6.44 -7.17
C LEU A 31 -7.48 6.64 -6.45
N ASN A 32 -8.07 5.55 -5.99
CA ASN A 32 -9.34 5.65 -5.27
C ASN A 32 -9.17 6.24 -3.87
N LYS A 33 -8.00 6.07 -3.27
CA LYS A 33 -7.78 6.54 -1.91
C LYS A 33 -7.22 7.95 -1.83
N ILE A 34 -6.70 8.49 -2.93
CA ILE A 34 -6.08 9.80 -2.91
C ILE A 34 -7.00 10.88 -2.34
N PRO A 35 -8.26 11.00 -2.77
CA PRO A 35 -9.11 12.05 -2.17
C PRO A 35 -9.28 11.89 -0.68
N TYR A 36 -9.34 10.65 -0.21
CA TYR A 36 -9.45 10.37 1.22
C TYR A 36 -8.20 10.85 1.95
N TRP A 37 -7.02 10.48 1.44
CA TRP A 37 -5.78 10.89 2.11
C TRP A 37 -5.61 12.41 2.08
N LEU A 38 -5.97 13.04 0.98
CA LEU A 38 -5.83 14.50 0.87
C LEU A 38 -6.77 15.24 1.80
N SER A 39 -7.79 14.58 2.32
CA SER A 39 -8.69 15.21 3.26
C SER A 39 -8.06 15.39 4.65
N PHE A 40 -6.94 14.74 4.92
CA PHE A 40 -6.23 14.90 6.19
C PHE A 40 -5.19 16.00 6.04
N GLU A 41 -5.21 16.95 6.98
CA GLU A 41 -4.29 18.08 6.92
C GLU A 41 -2.83 17.64 6.98
N GLY A 42 -2.59 16.56 7.70
CA GLY A 42 -1.22 16.11 7.90
C GLY A 42 -0.65 15.25 6.78
N PHE A 43 -1.41 15.00 5.72
CA PHE A 43 -0.90 14.15 4.65
C PHE A 43 0.38 14.73 4.09
N THR A 44 1.43 13.92 4.04
CA THR A 44 2.75 14.38 3.63
C THR A 44 3.22 13.70 2.36
N SER A 45 3.16 12.38 2.30
CA SER A 45 3.71 11.68 1.14
C SER A 45 3.15 10.28 1.05
N LEU A 46 3.31 9.72 -0.14
CA LEU A 46 2.96 8.33 -0.41
C LEU A 46 4.15 7.67 -1.06
N ILE A 47 4.53 6.52 -0.55
CA ILE A 47 5.60 5.72 -1.12
C ILE A 47 4.99 4.44 -1.64
N TRP A 48 5.18 4.19 -2.92
CA TRP A 48 4.62 3.01 -3.58
C TRP A 48 5.78 2.15 -4.05
N GLU A 49 5.98 1.04 -3.40
CA GLU A 49 7.01 0.10 -3.82
C GLU A 49 6.43 -0.90 -4.78
N SER A 50 7.28 -1.40 -5.64
CA SER A 50 6.83 -2.19 -6.78
C SER A 50 6.28 -3.55 -6.37
N ILE A 51 6.44 -3.96 -5.12
CA ILE A 51 6.06 -5.31 -4.70
C ILE A 51 5.00 -5.26 -3.61
N GLY A 52 4.02 -4.43 -3.79
CA GLY A 52 2.82 -4.58 -2.98
C GLY A 52 2.69 -3.71 -1.77
N ASP A 53 3.75 -3.07 -1.36
CA ASP A 53 3.69 -2.25 -0.15
C ASP A 53 3.48 -0.79 -0.50
N ILE A 54 2.52 -0.19 0.15
CA ILE A 54 2.23 1.23 0.01
C ILE A 54 2.31 1.83 1.40
N GLU A 55 3.07 2.91 1.53
CA GLU A 55 3.15 3.62 2.80
C GLU A 55 2.66 5.03 2.61
N VAL A 56 1.72 5.45 3.44
CA VAL A 56 1.20 6.80 3.41
C VAL A 56 1.62 7.47 4.71
N LYS A 57 2.26 8.61 4.60
CA LYS A 57 2.82 9.29 5.77
C LYS A 57 2.02 10.55 6.07
N PHE A 58 1.76 10.74 7.35
CA PHE A 58 1.04 11.90 7.85
C PHE A 58 1.86 12.54 8.96
N PHE A 59 1.90 13.85 8.99
CA PHE A 59 2.52 14.55 10.09
C PHE A 59 1.44 14.96 11.08
N VAL A 60 1.61 14.58 12.34
CA VAL A 60 0.67 14.92 13.39
C VAL A 60 1.41 15.78 14.41
N PRO A 61 1.01 17.04 14.61
CA PRO A 61 1.68 17.88 15.60
C PRO A 61 1.67 17.22 16.97
N GLY A 62 2.83 17.23 17.60
CA GLY A 62 2.99 16.62 18.91
C GLY A 62 3.34 15.14 18.85
N LYS A 63 3.14 14.49 17.73
CA LYS A 63 3.48 13.07 17.58
C LYS A 63 4.53 12.82 16.51
N GLY A 64 4.65 13.72 15.53
CA GLY A 64 5.57 13.54 14.43
C GLY A 64 4.94 12.77 13.29
N MET A 65 5.77 12.04 12.55
CA MET A 65 5.29 11.27 11.41
C MET A 65 4.64 9.98 11.86
N ILE A 66 3.46 9.71 11.32
CA ILE A 66 2.81 8.42 11.50
C ILE A 66 2.47 7.85 10.13
N ILE A 67 2.34 6.54 10.07
CA ILE A 67 2.26 5.83 8.80
C ILE A 67 1.01 4.96 8.74
N GLU A 68 0.38 4.96 7.58
CA GLU A 68 -0.59 3.92 7.23
C GLU A 68 0.15 2.96 6.30
N ALA A 69 0.25 1.71 6.68
CA ALA A 69 0.91 0.69 5.86
C ALA A 69 -0.18 -0.13 5.18
N ILE A 70 -0.07 -0.26 3.85
CA ILE A 70 -1.08 -0.95 3.06
C ILE A 70 -0.41 -2.10 2.33
N GLU A 71 -0.98 -3.29 2.49
CA GLU A 71 -0.59 -4.46 1.72
C GLU A 71 -1.71 -4.72 0.72
N ALA A 72 -1.39 -4.69 -0.55
CA ALA A 72 -2.40 -4.88 -1.61
C ALA A 72 -2.16 -6.22 -2.31
N LYS A 73 -3.15 -7.08 -2.26
CA LYS A 73 -3.09 -8.42 -2.85
C LYS A 73 -4.17 -8.55 -3.91
N ASN A 74 -3.76 -8.78 -5.15
CA ASN A 74 -4.69 -8.91 -6.26
C ASN A 74 -5.18 -10.36 -6.38
N HIS A 75 -5.68 -10.89 -5.29
CA HIS A 75 -6.28 -12.22 -5.28
C HIS A 75 -7.11 -12.35 -4.02
N ASN A 76 -7.90 -13.43 -3.99
CA ASN A 76 -8.68 -13.72 -2.80
C ASN A 76 -7.75 -14.18 -1.69
N MET A 77 -8.10 -13.80 -0.47
CA MET A 77 -7.34 -14.19 0.71
C MET A 77 -8.02 -15.38 1.38
N THR A 78 -7.25 -16.43 1.63
CA THR A 78 -7.70 -17.53 2.45
C THR A 78 -7.48 -17.16 3.92
N PRO A 79 -8.13 -17.86 4.85
CA PRO A 79 -7.88 -17.57 6.26
C PRO A 79 -6.41 -17.69 6.64
N ALA A 80 -5.71 -18.70 6.11
CA ALA A 80 -4.29 -18.87 6.42
C ALA A 80 -3.47 -17.69 5.94
N LYS A 81 -3.72 -17.24 4.71
CA LYS A 81 -3.00 -16.09 4.17
C LYS A 81 -3.32 -14.82 4.94
N PHE A 82 -4.59 -14.65 5.31
CA PHE A 82 -5.00 -13.49 6.07
C PHE A 82 -4.21 -13.40 7.38
N TRP A 83 -4.14 -14.51 8.11
CA TRP A 83 -3.46 -14.50 9.39
C TRP A 83 -1.95 -14.32 9.25
N GLU A 84 -1.35 -14.79 8.14
CA GLU A 84 0.05 -14.50 7.86
C GLU A 84 0.29 -13.00 7.77
N GLU A 85 -0.59 -12.28 7.08
CA GLU A 85 -0.44 -10.85 6.95
C GLU A 85 -0.64 -10.12 8.28
N ILE A 86 -1.60 -10.58 9.06
CA ILE A 86 -1.82 -10.00 10.39
C ILE A 86 -0.59 -10.17 11.27
N GLU A 87 0.04 -11.34 11.23
CA GLU A 87 1.26 -11.56 12.02
C GLU A 87 2.39 -10.67 11.54
N ARG A 88 2.50 -10.45 10.24
CA ARG A 88 3.51 -9.56 9.71
C ARG A 88 3.28 -8.13 10.19
N PHE A 89 2.02 -7.68 10.18
CA PHE A 89 1.69 -6.35 10.69
C PHE A 89 2.05 -6.22 12.17
N LYS A 90 1.77 -7.25 12.95
CA LYS A 90 2.12 -7.23 14.38
C LYS A 90 3.63 -7.09 14.57
N THR A 91 4.40 -7.79 13.76
CA THR A 91 5.85 -7.72 13.85
C THR A 91 6.34 -6.31 13.51
N MET A 92 5.77 -5.71 12.47
CA MET A 92 6.13 -4.35 12.10
C MET A 92 5.81 -3.37 13.21
N ASP A 93 4.64 -3.51 13.82
CA ASP A 93 4.23 -2.61 14.89
C ASP A 93 5.14 -2.75 16.10
N LYS A 94 5.50 -3.96 16.46
CA LYS A 94 6.39 -4.20 17.58
C LYS A 94 7.78 -3.62 17.34
N GLY A 95 8.24 -3.65 16.08
CA GLY A 95 9.54 -3.12 15.73
C GLY A 95 9.60 -1.61 15.75
N SER A 96 8.47 -0.93 15.63
CA SER A 96 8.41 0.53 15.58
C SER A 96 7.17 1.01 16.29
N PRO A 97 7.09 0.86 17.61
CA PRO A 97 5.88 1.21 18.35
C PRO A 97 5.52 2.67 18.15
N GLY A 98 4.23 2.93 17.92
CA GLY A 98 3.74 4.29 17.77
C GLY A 98 3.96 4.90 16.41
N THR A 99 4.60 4.19 15.49
CA THR A 99 4.86 4.70 14.15
C THR A 99 3.67 4.48 13.23
N TYR A 100 3.04 3.31 13.34
CA TYR A 100 1.96 2.94 12.45
C TYR A 100 0.62 3.30 13.06
N ARG A 101 -0.18 4.03 12.30
CA ARG A 101 -1.52 4.40 12.73
C ARG A 101 -2.54 3.37 12.28
N TRP A 102 -2.36 2.88 11.06
CA TRP A 102 -3.25 1.87 10.51
C TRP A 102 -2.44 0.85 9.74
N PHE A 103 -2.93 -0.37 9.74
CA PHE A 103 -2.49 -1.40 8.82
C PHE A 103 -3.69 -1.78 7.99
N THR A 104 -3.54 -1.72 6.68
CA THR A 104 -4.65 -1.99 5.77
C THR A 104 -4.27 -3.16 4.87
N LEU A 105 -5.17 -4.13 4.79
CA LEU A 105 -5.01 -5.25 3.87
C LEU A 105 -6.11 -5.12 2.83
N SER A 106 -5.72 -4.96 1.58
CA SER A 106 -6.66 -4.82 0.48
C SER A 106 -6.53 -6.03 -0.43
N CYS A 107 -7.64 -6.66 -0.75
CA CYS A 107 -7.63 -7.85 -1.59
C CYS A 107 -8.90 -7.87 -2.44
N THR A 108 -9.00 -8.83 -3.35
CA THR A 108 -10.17 -8.91 -4.22
C THR A 108 -11.36 -9.58 -3.54
N GLY A 109 -11.11 -10.31 -2.46
CA GLY A 109 -12.16 -10.95 -1.70
C GLY A 109 -11.56 -11.92 -0.71
N VAL A 110 -12.44 -12.59 0.05
CA VAL A 110 -12.00 -13.63 0.99
C VAL A 110 -12.67 -14.92 0.59
N SER A 111 -11.95 -16.02 0.76
CA SER A 111 -12.48 -17.34 0.48
C SER A 111 -12.40 -18.18 1.75
N ASP A 112 -13.29 -19.15 1.81
CA ASP A 112 -13.39 -20.02 2.99
C ASP A 112 -12.27 -21.02 3.07
#